data_9b958117a4177650f9e2d53d6e2d25e8
#
_entry.id   9b958117a4177650f9e2d53d6e2d25e8
#
_cell.length_a   1.000
_cell.length_b   1.000
_cell.length_c   1.000
_cell.angle_alpha   90.00
_cell.angle_beta   90.00
_cell.angle_gamma   90.00
#
_symmetry.space_group_name_H-M   'P 1'
#
loop_
_entity.id
_entity.type
_entity.pdbx_description
1 polymer ?
#
loop_
_entity_poly.entity_id
_entity_poly.type
_entity_poly.pdbx_seq_one_letter_code
_entity_poly.pdbx_strand_id
1 'polypeptide(L)'
;MLSLLLVLGLLRLNAQTNYSVYGVGFYNQENLFDTCHDEGKKDYDFLPTGSYKWDKLKYTNKLRNMARALADMGTDVLPKVGCAMIGLSEVENARVLDALVAQPPLAARGYRYIHVEGPDRRGIDCALLYNPQLFTPQTVKLVPYIPQLPKDSAFRTRGYL
;
A
#
# COMPACT_ATOMS: atom_id res chain seq x y z
N MET A 1 -18.96 -70.66 -21.61
CA MET A 1 -17.79 -69.81 -21.47
C MET A 1 -18.24 -68.36 -21.58
N LEU A 2 -18.29 -67.68 -20.47
CA LEU A 2 -18.80 -66.30 -20.36
C LEU A 2 -17.63 -65.35 -20.35
N SER A 3 -17.40 -64.62 -21.46
CA SER A 3 -16.30 -63.63 -21.57
C SER A 3 -16.67 -62.36 -20.86
N LEU A 4 -16.07 -62.07 -19.72
CA LEU A 4 -16.18 -60.86 -18.96
C LEU A 4 -15.33 -59.76 -19.62
N LEU A 5 -15.97 -58.86 -20.38
CA LEU A 5 -15.34 -57.67 -20.93
C LEU A 5 -15.16 -56.64 -19.79
N LEU A 6 -13.91 -56.57 -19.33
CA LEU A 6 -13.48 -55.54 -18.36
C LEU A 6 -13.33 -54.19 -19.08
N VAL A 7 -14.36 -53.34 -19.01
CA VAL A 7 -14.26 -51.97 -19.51
C VAL A 7 -13.50 -51.17 -18.45
N LEU A 8 -12.20 -51.04 -18.60
CA LEU A 8 -11.41 -50.07 -17.86
C LEU A 8 -11.75 -48.65 -18.37
N GLY A 9 -12.73 -48.04 -17.71
CA GLY A 9 -12.98 -46.61 -17.85
C GLY A 9 -11.74 -45.85 -17.37
N LEU A 10 -10.97 -45.29 -18.31
CA LEU A 10 -9.92 -44.32 -18.04
C LEU A 10 -10.58 -43.07 -17.47
N LEU A 11 -10.76 -43.04 -16.15
CA LEU A 11 -11.02 -41.80 -15.44
C LEU A 11 -9.81 -40.89 -15.61
N ARG A 12 -9.88 -39.98 -16.58
CA ARG A 12 -8.95 -38.86 -16.65
C ARG A 12 -9.26 -37.97 -15.45
N LEU A 13 -8.53 -38.17 -14.36
CA LEU A 13 -8.44 -37.20 -13.26
C LEU A 13 -7.71 -36.00 -13.82
N ASN A 14 -8.48 -35.04 -14.36
CA ASN A 14 -7.97 -33.73 -14.60
C ASN A 14 -7.76 -33.08 -13.21
N ALA A 15 -6.54 -33.14 -12.72
CA ALA A 15 -6.14 -32.33 -11.59
C ALA A 15 -6.23 -30.86 -12.05
N GLN A 16 -7.37 -30.22 -11.81
CA GLN A 16 -7.53 -28.81 -12.06
C GLN A 16 -6.72 -28.06 -11.01
N THR A 17 -5.57 -27.55 -11.41
CA THR A 17 -4.78 -26.69 -10.54
C THR A 17 -5.51 -25.36 -10.42
N ASN A 18 -6.13 -25.12 -9.25
CA ASN A 18 -6.77 -23.86 -8.96
C ASN A 18 -5.69 -22.83 -8.62
N TYR A 19 -5.52 -21.84 -9.48
CA TYR A 19 -4.65 -20.69 -9.21
C TYR A 19 -5.49 -19.57 -8.61
N SER A 20 -4.96 -18.95 -7.55
CA SER A 20 -5.48 -17.67 -7.04
C SER A 20 -4.57 -16.55 -7.54
N VAL A 21 -5.16 -15.53 -8.15
CA VAL A 21 -4.43 -14.36 -8.66
C VAL A 21 -4.69 -13.18 -7.73
N TYR A 22 -3.62 -12.54 -7.30
CA TYR A 22 -3.67 -11.36 -6.44
C TYR A 22 -2.97 -10.18 -7.12
N GLY A 23 -3.61 -9.02 -7.13
CA GLY A 23 -2.98 -7.78 -7.56
C GLY A 23 -2.09 -7.24 -6.44
N VAL A 24 -0.88 -6.82 -6.79
CA VAL A 24 0.01 -6.07 -5.89
C VAL A 24 0.39 -4.78 -6.60
N GLY A 25 0.17 -3.65 -5.95
CA GLY A 25 0.46 -2.34 -6.48
C GLY A 25 1.46 -1.57 -5.63
N PHE A 26 1.96 -0.48 -6.19
CA PHE A 26 2.75 0.52 -5.49
C PHE A 26 2.39 1.90 -6.00
N TYR A 27 2.24 2.87 -5.09
CA TYR A 27 1.87 4.24 -5.46
C TYR A 27 2.54 5.26 -4.55
N ASN A 28 3.28 6.20 -5.14
CA ASN A 28 3.81 7.34 -4.43
C ASN A 28 2.69 8.37 -4.18
N GLN A 29 2.47 8.73 -2.92
CA GLN A 29 1.43 9.68 -2.52
C GLN A 29 1.83 11.15 -2.74
N GLU A 30 3.06 11.40 -3.23
CA GLU A 30 3.57 12.75 -3.54
C GLU A 30 3.40 13.73 -2.37
N ASN A 31 3.98 13.36 -1.21
CA ASN A 31 3.90 14.14 0.02
C ASN A 31 2.43 14.29 0.52
N LEU A 32 1.84 13.19 0.93
CA LEU A 32 0.52 13.21 1.55
C LEU A 32 0.64 13.61 3.03
N PHE A 33 0.62 14.92 3.28
CA PHE A 33 0.60 15.53 4.60
C PHE A 33 -0.81 15.94 5.02
N ASP A 34 -1.07 15.97 6.33
CA ASP A 34 -2.22 16.68 6.87
C ASP A 34 -1.94 18.19 6.98
N THR A 35 -2.69 18.91 7.78
CA THR A 35 -2.55 20.38 7.93
C THR A 35 -2.02 20.77 9.30
N CYS A 36 -1.52 19.79 10.08
CA CYS A 36 -1.06 19.98 11.45
C CYS A 36 0.45 19.72 11.51
N HIS A 37 1.15 20.50 12.33
CA HIS A 37 2.57 20.27 12.58
C HIS A 37 2.77 19.08 13.51
N ASP A 38 3.66 18.15 13.14
CA ASP A 38 4.12 17.06 13.98
C ASP A 38 5.40 17.46 14.72
N GLU A 39 5.38 17.32 16.04
CA GLU A 39 6.52 17.70 16.89
C GLU A 39 7.81 17.00 16.47
N GLY A 40 8.88 17.76 16.33
CA GLY A 40 10.19 17.24 15.92
C GLY A 40 10.37 17.03 14.42
N LYS A 41 9.33 17.23 13.61
CA LYS A 41 9.40 17.11 12.15
C LYS A 41 9.61 18.48 11.47
N LYS A 42 10.11 18.44 10.24
CA LYS A 42 10.31 19.63 9.37
C LYS A 42 9.25 19.67 8.26
N ASP A 43 8.00 19.69 8.65
CA ASP A 43 6.81 19.66 7.81
C ASP A 43 6.21 21.05 7.52
N TYR A 44 6.89 22.11 7.96
CA TYR A 44 6.41 23.50 7.92
C TYR A 44 5.91 23.96 6.55
N ASP A 45 6.46 23.43 5.46
CA ASP A 45 6.04 23.77 4.11
C ASP A 45 4.61 23.29 3.81
N PHE A 46 4.17 22.22 4.47
CA PHE A 46 2.87 21.58 4.32
C PHE A 46 1.83 22.05 5.35
N LEU A 47 2.05 23.21 5.97
CA LEU A 47 1.06 23.85 6.83
C LEU A 47 0.24 24.90 6.06
N PRO A 48 -0.93 25.31 6.55
CA PRO A 48 -1.70 26.41 5.97
C PRO A 48 -0.93 27.72 5.89
N THR A 49 0.04 27.91 6.78
CA THR A 49 0.93 29.08 6.82
C THR A 49 2.24 28.85 6.05
N GLY A 50 2.52 27.59 5.66
CA GLY A 50 3.75 27.19 4.97
C GLY A 50 3.83 27.66 3.51
N SER A 51 4.93 27.31 2.84
CA SER A 51 5.20 27.75 1.45
C SER A 51 4.17 27.24 0.46
N TYR A 52 3.65 26.01 0.66
CA TYR A 52 2.62 25.42 -0.21
C TYR A 52 1.21 25.89 0.11
N LYS A 53 1.01 26.68 1.20
CA LYS A 53 -0.33 27.06 1.66
C LYS A 53 -1.26 25.85 1.73
N TRP A 54 -0.78 24.80 2.43
CA TRP A 54 -1.42 23.49 2.45
C TRP A 54 -2.61 23.51 3.41
N ASP A 55 -3.75 23.95 2.89
CA ASP A 55 -4.98 24.11 3.65
C ASP A 55 -5.85 22.82 3.63
N LYS A 56 -6.92 22.86 4.41
CA LYS A 56 -7.88 21.76 4.52
C LYS A 56 -8.51 21.39 3.17
N LEU A 57 -8.73 22.36 2.28
CA LEU A 57 -9.34 22.10 0.97
C LEU A 57 -8.38 21.28 0.08
N LYS A 58 -7.11 21.68 0.03
CA LYS A 58 -6.06 20.95 -0.71
C LYS A 58 -5.90 19.54 -0.16
N TYR A 59 -5.79 19.40 1.15
CA TYR A 59 -5.69 18.10 1.82
C TYR A 59 -6.88 17.19 1.49
N THR A 60 -8.11 17.67 1.68
CA THR A 60 -9.32 16.88 1.41
C THR A 60 -9.43 16.48 -0.06
N ASN A 61 -9.10 17.39 -0.99
CA ASN A 61 -9.09 17.08 -2.40
C ASN A 61 -8.04 16.01 -2.76
N LYS A 62 -6.85 16.10 -2.17
CA LYS A 62 -5.79 15.12 -2.37
C LYS A 62 -6.20 13.75 -1.82
N LEU A 63 -6.70 13.66 -0.59
CA LEU A 63 -7.23 12.41 -0.03
C LEU A 63 -8.25 11.74 -0.96
N ARG A 64 -9.22 12.51 -1.42
CA ARG A 64 -10.27 12.00 -2.33
C ARG A 64 -9.69 11.47 -3.63
N ASN A 65 -8.77 12.20 -4.25
CA ASN A 65 -8.16 11.80 -5.52
C ASN A 65 -7.26 10.58 -5.37
N MET A 66 -6.43 10.52 -4.31
CA MET A 66 -5.60 9.36 -3.98
C MET A 66 -6.46 8.13 -3.70
N ALA A 67 -7.51 8.27 -2.90
CA ALA A 67 -8.42 7.17 -2.62
C ALA A 67 -9.07 6.57 -3.87
N ARG A 68 -9.45 7.42 -4.84
CA ARG A 68 -9.98 6.95 -6.13
C ARG A 68 -8.91 6.21 -6.92
N ALA A 69 -7.72 6.79 -7.08
CA ALA A 69 -6.62 6.16 -7.81
C ALA A 69 -6.24 4.80 -7.22
N LEU A 70 -6.14 4.71 -5.90
CA LEU A 70 -5.83 3.46 -5.20
C LEU A 70 -6.96 2.41 -5.33
N ALA A 71 -8.21 2.84 -5.26
CA ALA A 71 -9.36 1.94 -5.42
C ALA A 71 -9.49 1.40 -6.85
N ASP A 72 -9.09 2.18 -7.85
CA ASP A 72 -9.15 1.80 -9.26
C ASP A 72 -7.93 0.95 -9.70
N MET A 73 -6.87 0.94 -8.90
CA MET A 73 -5.63 0.23 -9.23
C MET A 73 -5.86 -1.27 -9.39
N GLY A 74 -5.44 -1.83 -10.56
CA GLY A 74 -5.56 -3.25 -10.89
C GLY A 74 -6.97 -3.70 -11.26
N THR A 75 -7.95 -2.79 -11.36
CA THR A 75 -9.33 -3.15 -11.72
C THR A 75 -9.51 -3.44 -13.20
N ASP A 76 -8.57 -3.06 -14.03
CA ASP A 76 -8.49 -3.44 -15.44
C ASP A 76 -8.25 -4.95 -15.64
N VAL A 77 -7.49 -5.56 -14.72
CA VAL A 77 -7.19 -7.01 -14.73
C VAL A 77 -8.09 -7.77 -13.75
N LEU A 78 -8.38 -7.19 -12.60
CA LEU A 78 -9.19 -7.78 -11.53
C LEU A 78 -10.40 -6.86 -11.21
N PRO A 79 -11.41 -6.78 -12.06
CA PRO A 79 -12.41 -5.70 -12.07
C PRO A 79 -13.18 -5.50 -10.76
N LYS A 80 -13.40 -6.57 -9.99
CA LYS A 80 -14.17 -6.48 -8.74
C LYS A 80 -13.31 -6.32 -7.49
N VAL A 81 -12.05 -6.70 -7.58
CA VAL A 81 -11.15 -6.83 -6.41
C VAL A 81 -10.03 -5.80 -6.42
N GLY A 82 -9.49 -5.46 -7.60
CA GLY A 82 -8.32 -4.60 -7.70
C GLY A 82 -7.08 -5.20 -7.03
N CYS A 83 -6.20 -4.35 -6.51
CA CYS A 83 -5.03 -4.82 -5.79
C CYS A 83 -5.41 -5.38 -4.41
N ALA A 84 -4.83 -6.50 -4.04
CA ALA A 84 -4.98 -7.10 -2.71
C ALA A 84 -4.02 -6.46 -1.69
N MET A 85 -2.89 -5.93 -2.17
CA MET A 85 -1.92 -5.15 -1.41
C MET A 85 -1.44 -3.97 -2.24
N ILE A 86 -1.20 -2.81 -1.58
CA ILE A 86 -0.66 -1.62 -2.23
C ILE A 86 0.38 -0.99 -1.31
N GLY A 87 1.65 -1.00 -1.75
CA GLY A 87 2.70 -0.23 -1.09
C GLY A 87 2.50 1.26 -1.34
N LEU A 88 2.67 2.06 -0.32
CA LEU A 88 2.61 3.51 -0.38
C LEU A 88 3.96 4.10 0.02
N SER A 89 4.34 5.20 -0.61
CA SER A 89 5.43 6.05 -0.16
C SER A 89 4.97 7.49 -0.01
N GLU A 90 5.75 8.27 0.75
CA GLU A 90 5.50 9.68 1.01
C GLU A 90 4.17 9.93 1.73
N VAL A 91 3.90 9.14 2.75
CA VAL A 91 2.78 9.29 3.67
C VAL A 91 3.29 9.86 4.98
N GLU A 92 2.64 10.85 5.54
CA GLU A 92 3.12 11.52 6.74
C GLU A 92 3.01 10.64 7.99
N ASN A 93 1.81 10.20 8.34
CA ASN A 93 1.55 9.56 9.62
C ASN A 93 0.29 8.68 9.60
N ALA A 94 -0.02 8.08 10.75
CA ALA A 94 -1.21 7.23 10.92
C ALA A 94 -2.53 8.03 10.75
N ARG A 95 -2.58 9.30 11.18
CA ARG A 95 -3.80 10.14 11.02
C ARG A 95 -4.16 10.31 9.55
N VAL A 96 -3.15 10.52 8.71
CA VAL A 96 -3.33 10.64 7.26
C VAL A 96 -3.83 9.31 6.65
N LEU A 97 -3.28 8.19 7.10
CA LEU A 97 -3.69 6.87 6.64
C LEU A 97 -5.12 6.51 7.08
N ASP A 98 -5.50 6.85 8.33
CA ASP A 98 -6.88 6.70 8.80
C ASP A 98 -7.85 7.51 7.93
N ALA A 99 -7.50 8.77 7.64
CA ALA A 99 -8.30 9.63 6.78
C ALA A 99 -8.38 9.11 5.34
N LEU A 100 -7.30 8.49 4.83
CA LEU A 100 -7.22 7.93 3.48
C LEU A 100 -8.10 6.68 3.35
N VAL A 101 -7.96 5.71 4.26
CA VAL A 101 -8.75 4.45 4.18
C VAL A 101 -10.24 4.67 4.48
N ALA A 102 -10.57 5.74 5.20
CA ALA A 102 -11.95 6.15 5.45
C ALA A 102 -12.64 6.79 4.23
N GLN A 103 -11.89 7.16 3.18
CA GLN A 103 -12.52 7.70 1.96
C GLN A 103 -13.43 6.64 1.32
N PRO A 104 -14.64 7.00 0.84
CA PRO A 104 -15.63 6.04 0.38
C PRO A 104 -15.12 4.99 -0.60
N PRO A 105 -14.29 5.30 -1.62
CA PRO A 105 -13.78 4.28 -2.54
C PRO A 105 -12.91 3.22 -1.86
N LEU A 106 -12.07 3.59 -0.88
CA LEU A 106 -11.20 2.66 -0.14
C LEU A 106 -11.95 1.97 0.99
N ALA A 107 -12.84 2.66 1.67
CA ALA A 107 -13.70 2.08 2.71
C ALA A 107 -14.55 0.93 2.14
N ALA A 108 -15.08 1.07 0.91
CA ALA A 108 -15.79 0.02 0.21
C ALA A 108 -14.93 -1.22 -0.10
N ARG A 109 -13.60 -1.06 -0.17
CA ARG A 109 -12.64 -2.16 -0.37
C ARG A 109 -12.23 -2.83 0.95
N GLY A 110 -12.49 -2.19 2.10
CA GLY A 110 -12.18 -2.72 3.43
C GLY A 110 -10.68 -2.82 3.72
N TYR A 111 -9.84 -2.01 3.08
CA TYR A 111 -8.41 -2.01 3.35
C TYR A 111 -8.09 -1.67 4.81
N ARG A 112 -7.07 -2.36 5.32
CA ARG A 112 -6.30 -1.96 6.51
C ARG A 112 -4.92 -1.54 6.08
N TYR A 113 -4.15 -0.94 6.99
CA TYR A 113 -2.79 -0.55 6.69
C TYR A 113 -1.80 -1.03 7.75
N ILE A 114 -0.53 -1.09 7.34
CA ILE A 114 0.64 -1.23 8.19
C ILE A 114 1.45 0.04 7.98
N HIS A 115 1.86 0.67 9.08
CA HIS A 115 2.72 1.83 9.08
C HIS A 115 3.67 1.76 10.28
N VAL A 116 4.91 2.18 10.06
CA VAL A 116 5.92 2.34 11.11
C VAL A 116 6.62 3.67 10.85
N GLU A 117 6.67 4.52 11.87
CA GLU A 117 7.39 5.79 11.82
C GLU A 117 8.85 5.58 11.46
N GLY A 118 9.29 6.29 10.45
CA GLY A 118 10.66 6.28 9.94
C GLY A 118 11.47 7.49 10.42
N PRO A 119 12.74 7.56 10.02
CA PRO A 119 13.65 8.61 10.45
C PRO A 119 13.67 9.83 9.51
N ASP A 120 12.81 9.91 8.50
CA ASP A 120 12.78 11.08 7.64
C ASP A 120 12.45 12.33 8.45
N ARG A 121 13.26 13.38 8.27
CA ARG A 121 13.11 14.62 9.04
C ARG A 121 11.84 15.38 8.71
N ARG A 122 11.27 15.19 7.55
CA ARG A 122 9.99 15.79 7.14
C ARG A 122 8.81 15.05 7.75
N GLY A 123 9.02 13.80 8.19
CA GLY A 123 7.97 12.93 8.70
C GLY A 123 7.25 12.16 7.62
N ILE A 124 7.88 11.90 6.45
CA ILE A 124 7.26 11.04 5.45
C ILE A 124 7.83 9.63 5.49
N ASP A 125 6.94 8.67 5.35
CA ASP A 125 7.21 7.26 5.53
C ASP A 125 6.66 6.40 4.39
N CYS A 126 6.90 5.10 4.50
CA CYS A 126 6.24 4.07 3.70
C CYS A 126 5.11 3.43 4.50
N ALA A 127 4.07 2.99 3.79
CA ALA A 127 2.98 2.23 4.37
C ALA A 127 2.56 1.09 3.42
N LEU A 128 1.82 0.13 3.93
CA LEU A 128 1.24 -0.95 3.14
C LEU A 128 -0.26 -1.01 3.41
N LEU A 129 -1.08 -0.80 2.38
CA LEU A 129 -2.50 -1.17 2.41
C LEU A 129 -2.63 -2.66 2.08
N TYR A 130 -3.52 -3.36 2.77
CA TYR A 130 -3.81 -4.76 2.50
C TYR A 130 -5.27 -5.10 2.74
N ASN A 131 -5.78 -6.09 2.01
CA ASN A 131 -7.11 -6.63 2.23
C ASN A 131 -7.06 -7.68 3.36
N PRO A 132 -7.69 -7.44 4.52
CA PRO A 132 -7.64 -8.34 5.67
C PRO A 132 -8.41 -9.65 5.48
N GLN A 133 -9.24 -9.76 4.46
CA GLN A 133 -9.90 -11.02 4.09
C GLN A 133 -8.95 -11.99 3.38
N LEU A 134 -7.87 -11.47 2.79
CA LEU A 134 -6.90 -12.24 2.00
C LEU A 134 -5.57 -12.44 2.74
N PHE A 135 -5.18 -11.49 3.59
CA PHE A 135 -3.88 -11.48 4.25
C PHE A 135 -3.99 -11.13 5.73
N THR A 136 -3.18 -11.82 6.52
CA THR A 136 -3.00 -11.54 7.94
C THR A 136 -1.52 -11.27 8.19
N PRO A 137 -1.12 -10.03 8.52
CA PRO A 137 0.27 -9.72 8.85
C PRO A 137 0.74 -10.55 10.04
N GLN A 138 1.88 -11.23 9.90
CA GLN A 138 2.47 -12.03 10.97
C GLN A 138 3.57 -11.27 11.70
N THR A 139 4.38 -10.51 10.94
CA THR A 139 5.49 -9.73 11.49
C THR A 139 5.66 -8.48 10.66
N VAL A 140 5.89 -7.36 11.34
CA VAL A 140 6.24 -6.09 10.72
C VAL A 140 7.65 -5.72 11.16
N LYS A 141 8.52 -5.41 10.21
CA LYS A 141 9.90 -5.03 10.48
C LYS A 141 10.32 -3.92 9.53
N LEU A 142 10.82 -2.83 10.09
CA LEU A 142 11.45 -1.78 9.33
C LEU A 142 12.89 -2.17 9.01
N VAL A 143 13.23 -2.23 7.74
CA VAL A 143 14.57 -2.62 7.28
C VAL A 143 15.27 -1.38 6.72
N PRO A 144 16.38 -0.92 7.33
CA PRO A 144 17.10 0.23 6.80
C PRO A 144 17.77 -0.12 5.47
N TYR A 145 17.58 0.74 4.49
CA TYR A 145 18.34 0.67 3.24
C TYR A 145 19.74 1.26 3.45
N ILE A 146 20.75 0.41 3.53
CA ILE A 146 22.15 0.79 3.74
C ILE A 146 22.92 0.46 2.45
N PRO A 147 23.09 1.42 1.51
CA PRO A 147 23.86 1.17 0.30
C PRO A 147 25.34 0.96 0.64
N GLN A 148 25.97 0.02 -0.06
CA GLN A 148 27.43 -0.16 0.00
C GLN A 148 28.09 0.93 -0.84
N LEU A 149 28.49 2.01 -0.22
CA LEU A 149 29.17 3.14 -0.84
C LEU A 149 30.61 3.25 -0.35
N PRO A 150 31.51 3.92 -1.11
CA PRO A 150 32.85 4.22 -0.65
C PRO A 150 32.83 4.90 0.72
N LYS A 151 33.85 4.64 1.56
CA LYS A 151 33.91 5.13 2.94
C LYS A 151 33.88 6.66 3.06
N ASP A 152 34.32 7.36 2.05
CA ASP A 152 34.35 8.83 1.95
C ASP A 152 33.06 9.43 1.38
N SER A 153 32.09 8.59 1.05
CA SER A 153 30.82 9.06 0.51
C SER A 153 30.05 9.91 1.52
N ALA A 154 29.64 11.10 1.11
CA ALA A 154 28.75 11.97 1.89
C ALA A 154 27.27 11.51 1.87
N PHE A 155 26.95 10.45 1.15
CA PHE A 155 25.60 9.94 1.05
C PHE A 155 25.06 9.50 2.41
N ARG A 156 23.82 9.86 2.69
CA ARG A 156 23.06 9.39 3.85
C ARG A 156 21.71 8.90 3.37
N THR A 157 21.41 7.64 3.64
CA THR A 157 20.07 7.10 3.35
C THR A 157 19.04 7.62 4.34
N ARG A 158 17.86 7.88 3.85
CA ARG A 158 16.65 8.12 4.65
C ARG A 158 15.59 7.05 4.35
N GLY A 159 15.93 6.10 3.45
CA GLY A 159 15.03 5.05 3.00
C GLY A 159 15.00 3.86 3.95
N TYR A 160 13.80 3.33 4.10
CA TYR A 160 13.52 2.05 4.75
C TYR A 160 12.60 1.24 3.82
N LEU A 161 12.74 -0.05 3.89
CA LEU A 161 11.91 -1.02 3.16
C LEU A 161 11.05 -1.80 4.14
#